data_383be201205f1b607f2b89c2d88ecb81
#
_entry.id   383be201205f1b607f2b89c2d88ecb81
#
_cell.length_a   1.000
_cell.length_b   1.000
_cell.length_c   1.000
_cell.angle_alpha   90.00
_cell.angle_beta   90.00
_cell.angle_gamma   90.00
#
_symmetry.space_group_name_H-M   'P 1'
#
loop_
_entity.id
_entity.type
_entity.pdbx_description
1 polymer ?
#
loop_
_entity_poly.entity_id
_entity_poly.type
_entity_poly.pdbx_seq_one_letter_code
_entity_poly.pdbx_strand_id
1 'polypeptide(L)'
;KNLPEDVAFAESRIRGETIAAEDILHDMGAFSMMASDSQAMGRIGEVICRTWQTADKMKRQRGRLYETGDNDNVRAKRYISKYTINPAIAHGIAGTVGSVEVGKMADLVLWKPAFFGVKPEVIVKGGFIAGAAMGDGNASIPTPQPYVYRPMFGHYGQALDSTSVHFVSQAGVESTALDGLHRRLNPVSGCRTLAKRDLKWNDVTPKIEVNPET
;
A
#
# COMPACT_ATOMS: atom_id res chain seq x y z
N LYS A 1 -19.92 0.12 23.81
CA LYS A 1 -20.48 1.36 23.21
C LYS A 1 -21.90 1.50 23.70
N ASN A 2 -22.14 2.45 24.59
CA ASN A 2 -23.43 2.60 25.26
C ASN A 2 -24.06 3.98 25.02
N LEU A 3 -23.44 4.82 24.19
CA LEU A 3 -23.96 6.11 23.82
C LEU A 3 -24.88 5.95 22.60
N PRO A 4 -26.15 6.40 22.67
CA PRO A 4 -27.09 6.27 21.55
C PRO A 4 -26.58 6.92 20.25
N GLU A 5 -25.88 8.03 20.35
CA GLU A 5 -25.31 8.76 19.22
C GLU A 5 -24.22 7.95 18.51
N ASP A 6 -23.35 7.27 19.26
CA ASP A 6 -22.30 6.39 18.70
C ASP A 6 -22.92 5.18 18.01
N VAL A 7 -23.99 4.63 18.57
CA VAL A 7 -24.71 3.49 17.98
C VAL A 7 -25.39 3.93 16.69
N ALA A 8 -26.12 5.03 16.70
CA ALA A 8 -26.79 5.59 15.52
C ALA A 8 -25.79 5.92 14.40
N PHE A 9 -24.63 6.50 14.75
CA PHE A 9 -23.56 6.77 13.79
C PHE A 9 -23.01 5.46 13.19
N ALA A 10 -22.74 4.47 14.03
CA ALA A 10 -22.23 3.18 13.55
C ALA A 10 -23.24 2.47 12.64
N GLU A 11 -24.51 2.43 13.02
CA GLU A 11 -25.60 1.82 12.24
C GLU A 11 -25.84 2.52 10.90
N SER A 12 -25.65 3.84 10.84
CA SER A 12 -25.77 4.60 9.59
C SER A 12 -24.60 4.36 8.61
N ARG A 13 -23.45 3.89 9.10
CA ARG A 13 -22.21 3.75 8.30
C ARG A 13 -21.77 2.32 8.09
N ILE A 14 -22.10 1.42 9.03
CA ILE A 14 -21.63 0.04 9.03
C ILE A 14 -22.83 -0.88 8.78
N ARG A 15 -23.08 -1.17 7.51
CA ARG A 15 -24.12 -2.12 7.08
C ARG A 15 -23.43 -3.40 6.61
N GLY A 16 -23.93 -4.54 7.07
CA GLY A 16 -23.35 -5.85 6.73
C GLY A 16 -23.34 -6.11 5.23
N GLU A 17 -24.38 -5.72 4.54
CA GLU A 17 -24.54 -5.86 3.10
C GLU A 17 -23.54 -5.02 2.33
N THR A 18 -23.32 -3.77 2.72
CA THR A 18 -22.36 -2.87 2.09
C THR A 18 -20.93 -3.40 2.25
N ILE A 19 -20.55 -3.79 3.46
CA ILE A 19 -19.22 -4.35 3.74
C ILE A 19 -18.98 -5.64 2.95
N ALA A 20 -19.97 -6.51 2.86
CA ALA A 20 -19.86 -7.74 2.07
C ALA A 20 -19.72 -7.45 0.58
N ALA A 21 -20.43 -6.45 0.07
CA ALA A 21 -20.33 -6.01 -1.32
C ALA A 21 -18.95 -5.40 -1.63
N GLU A 22 -18.40 -4.61 -0.72
CA GLU A 22 -17.07 -4.00 -0.88
C GLU A 22 -15.97 -5.05 -1.05
N ASP A 23 -15.97 -6.10 -0.24
CA ASP A 23 -15.01 -7.20 -0.36
C ASP A 23 -15.08 -7.87 -1.73
N ILE A 24 -16.31 -8.11 -2.23
CA ILE A 24 -16.53 -8.70 -3.56
C ILE A 24 -16.04 -7.76 -4.66
N LEU A 25 -16.35 -6.47 -4.56
CA LEU A 25 -15.90 -5.47 -5.53
C LEU A 25 -14.38 -5.31 -5.55
N HIS A 26 -13.73 -5.42 -4.39
CA HIS A 26 -12.28 -5.51 -4.31
C HIS A 26 -11.73 -6.74 -5.04
N ASP A 27 -12.35 -7.90 -4.83
CA ASP A 27 -11.90 -9.15 -5.43
C ASP A 27 -12.18 -9.22 -6.94
N MET A 28 -13.23 -8.57 -7.41
CA MET A 28 -13.53 -8.42 -8.84
C MET A 28 -12.57 -7.44 -9.55
N GLY A 29 -11.86 -6.58 -8.81
CA GLY A 29 -11.03 -5.53 -9.38
C GLY A 29 -11.80 -4.25 -9.74
N ALA A 30 -13.00 -4.08 -9.19
CA ALA A 30 -13.80 -2.86 -9.33
C ALA A 30 -13.23 -1.74 -8.45
N PHE A 31 -12.81 -2.04 -7.22
CA PHE A 31 -12.08 -1.09 -6.38
C PHE A 31 -10.58 -1.21 -6.63
N SER A 32 -9.97 -0.11 -7.01
CA SER A 32 -8.60 -0.12 -7.54
C SER A 32 -7.51 0.09 -6.51
N MET A 33 -7.85 0.67 -5.37
CA MET A 33 -6.89 1.06 -4.34
C MET A 33 -7.40 0.73 -2.95
N MET A 34 -6.48 0.56 -2.01
CA MET A 34 -6.72 0.54 -0.58
C MET A 34 -5.90 1.62 0.09
N ALA A 35 -6.50 2.35 1.03
CA ALA A 35 -5.87 3.40 1.81
C ALA A 35 -6.16 3.22 3.29
N SER A 36 -5.38 3.91 4.14
CA SER A 36 -5.49 3.77 5.60
C SER A 36 -6.38 4.79 6.26
N ASP A 37 -6.66 5.93 5.61
CA ASP A 37 -7.30 7.10 6.25
C ASP A 37 -6.58 7.55 7.54
N SER A 38 -5.25 7.50 7.54
CA SER A 38 -4.42 7.58 8.75
C SER A 38 -4.46 8.94 9.45
N GLN A 39 -4.71 10.02 8.72
CA GLN A 39 -4.84 11.37 9.30
C GLN A 39 -6.22 11.65 9.87
N ALA A 40 -7.21 10.83 9.58
CA ALA A 40 -8.58 10.98 10.10
C ALA A 40 -8.91 9.88 11.10
N MET A 41 -9.33 8.70 10.64
CA MET A 41 -9.81 7.63 11.55
C MET A 41 -9.17 6.27 11.28
N GLY A 42 -8.15 6.19 10.43
CA GLY A 42 -7.51 4.94 10.05
C GLY A 42 -6.15 4.70 10.71
N ARG A 43 -5.55 3.56 10.40
CA ARG A 43 -4.23 3.13 10.88
C ARG A 43 -3.36 2.70 9.73
N ILE A 44 -2.30 3.45 9.48
CA ILE A 44 -1.38 3.19 8.37
C ILE A 44 -0.76 1.78 8.42
N GLY A 45 -0.39 1.29 9.60
CA GLY A 45 0.22 -0.02 9.78
C GLY A 45 -0.71 -1.21 9.47
N GLU A 46 -2.02 -0.99 9.37
CA GLU A 46 -2.99 -2.05 9.13
C GLU A 46 -3.34 -2.25 7.64
N VAL A 47 -3.02 -1.30 6.77
CA VAL A 47 -3.42 -1.36 5.34
C VAL A 47 -3.02 -2.67 4.67
N ILE A 48 -1.76 -3.05 4.78
CA ILE A 48 -1.24 -4.25 4.12
C ILE A 48 -1.88 -5.50 4.73
N CYS A 49 -1.90 -5.61 6.05
CA CYS A 49 -2.49 -6.76 6.74
C CYS A 49 -3.98 -6.93 6.38
N ARG A 50 -4.76 -5.86 6.42
CA ARG A 50 -6.20 -5.87 6.06
C ARG A 50 -6.43 -6.22 4.60
N THR A 51 -5.59 -5.72 3.71
CA THR A 51 -5.65 -6.07 2.28
C THR A 51 -5.53 -7.59 2.09
N TRP A 52 -4.57 -8.22 2.76
CA TRP A 52 -4.37 -9.67 2.63
C TRP A 52 -5.41 -10.50 3.39
N GLN A 53 -5.96 -10.00 4.48
CA GLN A 53 -7.11 -10.62 5.15
C GLN A 53 -8.34 -10.65 4.23
N THR A 54 -8.60 -9.56 3.50
CA THR A 54 -9.68 -9.52 2.50
C THR A 54 -9.41 -10.49 1.35
N ALA A 55 -8.18 -10.56 0.85
CA ALA A 55 -7.79 -11.51 -0.19
C ALA A 55 -8.01 -12.98 0.24
N ASP A 56 -7.60 -13.33 1.46
CA ASP A 56 -7.81 -14.67 2.02
C ASP A 56 -9.29 -15.00 2.20
N LYS A 57 -10.06 -14.08 2.77
CA LYS A 57 -11.53 -14.20 2.88
C LYS A 57 -12.17 -14.47 1.52
N MET A 58 -11.81 -13.69 0.51
CA MET A 58 -12.36 -13.84 -0.84
C MET A 58 -11.95 -15.16 -1.48
N LYS A 59 -10.72 -15.62 -1.27
CA LYS A 59 -10.28 -16.94 -1.74
C LYS A 59 -11.11 -18.06 -1.14
N ARG A 60 -11.38 -18.01 0.17
CA ARG A 60 -12.21 -19.01 0.86
C ARG A 60 -13.66 -19.00 0.38
N GLN A 61 -14.23 -17.83 0.13
CA GLN A 61 -15.63 -17.69 -0.25
C GLN A 61 -15.90 -17.88 -1.75
N ARG A 62 -14.96 -17.48 -2.62
CA ARG A 62 -15.14 -17.42 -4.06
C ARG A 62 -14.24 -18.35 -4.86
N GLY A 63 -13.32 -19.05 -4.21
CA GLY A 63 -12.34 -19.90 -4.88
C GLY A 63 -11.27 -19.09 -5.62
N ARG A 64 -10.61 -19.70 -6.59
CA ARG A 64 -9.53 -19.10 -7.39
C ARG A 64 -10.06 -18.15 -8.46
N LEU A 65 -9.21 -17.20 -8.85
CA LEU A 65 -9.52 -16.27 -9.94
C LEU A 65 -8.83 -16.69 -11.24
N TYR A 66 -9.62 -17.12 -12.23
CA TYR A 66 -9.23 -17.28 -13.66
C TYR A 66 -7.95 -18.09 -13.94
N GLU A 67 -7.45 -18.88 -13.00
CA GLU A 67 -6.24 -19.66 -13.17
C GLU A 67 -6.51 -21.16 -13.07
N THR A 68 -5.74 -21.92 -13.82
CA THR A 68 -5.65 -23.40 -13.71
C THR A 68 -4.49 -23.77 -12.79
N GLY A 69 -4.60 -24.87 -12.06
CA GLY A 69 -3.57 -25.32 -11.11
C GLY A 69 -3.78 -24.81 -9.67
N ASP A 70 -2.74 -24.87 -8.85
CA ASP A 70 -2.84 -24.60 -7.41
C ASP A 70 -2.48 -23.20 -6.96
N ASN A 71 -2.06 -22.33 -7.88
CA ASN A 71 -1.75 -20.94 -7.60
C ASN A 71 -2.98 -20.03 -7.66
N ASP A 72 -2.83 -18.81 -7.15
CA ASP A 72 -3.82 -17.72 -7.22
C ASP A 72 -3.10 -16.39 -7.49
N ASN A 73 -2.17 -16.40 -8.46
CA ASN A 73 -1.30 -15.28 -8.78
C ASN A 73 -2.08 -14.07 -9.30
N VAL A 74 -3.21 -14.29 -9.98
CA VAL A 74 -4.09 -13.20 -10.43
C VAL A 74 -4.60 -12.41 -9.22
N ARG A 75 -5.08 -13.10 -8.17
CA ARG A 75 -5.52 -12.43 -6.94
C ARG A 75 -4.35 -11.74 -6.24
N ALA A 76 -3.19 -12.39 -6.13
CA ALA A 76 -2.01 -11.79 -5.54
C ALA A 76 -1.62 -10.48 -6.26
N LYS A 77 -1.54 -10.49 -7.59
CA LYS A 77 -1.24 -9.29 -8.41
C LYS A 77 -2.31 -8.20 -8.24
N ARG A 78 -3.59 -8.59 -8.20
CA ARG A 78 -4.71 -7.67 -7.98
C ARG A 78 -4.62 -6.96 -6.64
N TYR A 79 -4.37 -7.69 -5.58
CA TYR A 79 -4.35 -7.11 -4.24
C TYR A 79 -3.08 -6.32 -3.94
N ILE A 80 -1.90 -6.77 -4.40
CA ILE A 80 -0.66 -6.01 -4.21
C ILE A 80 -0.69 -4.68 -4.97
N SER A 81 -1.28 -4.64 -6.17
CA SER A 81 -1.37 -3.41 -6.95
C SER A 81 -2.24 -2.33 -6.29
N LYS A 82 -3.15 -2.69 -5.39
CA LYS A 82 -4.04 -1.74 -4.71
C LYS A 82 -3.32 -0.78 -3.75
N TYR A 83 -2.18 -1.16 -3.20
CA TYR A 83 -1.41 -0.32 -2.29
C TYR A 83 0.03 -0.03 -2.78
N THR A 84 0.33 -0.39 -4.03
CA THR A 84 1.62 -0.14 -4.66
C THR A 84 1.45 0.68 -5.94
N ILE A 85 1.34 0.02 -7.09
CA ILE A 85 1.36 0.68 -8.40
C ILE A 85 0.11 1.53 -8.66
N ASN A 86 -1.08 1.11 -8.23
CA ASN A 86 -2.30 1.86 -8.53
C ASN A 86 -2.36 3.22 -7.82
N PRO A 87 -2.04 3.36 -6.53
CA PRO A 87 -1.87 4.66 -5.92
C PRO A 87 -0.79 5.51 -6.61
N ALA A 88 0.33 4.90 -7.01
CA ALA A 88 1.39 5.63 -7.70
C ALA A 88 0.93 6.17 -9.06
N ILE A 89 0.14 5.41 -9.81
CA ILE A 89 -0.50 5.86 -11.05
C ILE A 89 -1.46 7.01 -10.75
N ALA A 90 -2.36 6.83 -9.79
CA ALA A 90 -3.39 7.82 -9.45
C ALA A 90 -2.80 9.15 -9.01
N HIS A 91 -1.67 9.12 -8.30
CA HIS A 91 -0.95 10.32 -7.86
C HIS A 91 0.06 10.87 -8.88
N GLY A 92 0.21 10.24 -10.04
CA GLY A 92 1.13 10.72 -11.08
C GLY A 92 2.61 10.55 -10.73
N ILE A 93 2.95 9.56 -9.89
CA ILE A 93 4.31 9.30 -9.39
C ILE A 93 4.83 7.92 -9.80
N ALA A 94 4.10 7.19 -10.63
CA ALA A 94 4.42 5.82 -11.04
C ALA A 94 5.74 5.69 -11.83
N GLY A 95 6.27 6.77 -12.38
CA GLY A 95 7.59 6.78 -13.00
C GLY A 95 8.74 6.65 -12.00
N THR A 96 8.48 6.92 -10.71
CA THR A 96 9.50 6.94 -9.67
C THR A 96 9.34 5.82 -8.64
N VAL A 97 8.09 5.46 -8.31
CA VAL A 97 7.75 4.47 -7.26
C VAL A 97 6.59 3.58 -7.69
N GLY A 98 6.24 2.60 -6.88
CA GLY A 98 5.04 1.76 -7.02
C GLY A 98 5.25 0.41 -7.68
N SER A 99 6.40 0.16 -8.30
CA SER A 99 6.76 -1.14 -8.86
C SER A 99 8.26 -1.40 -8.81
N VAL A 100 8.65 -2.67 -8.91
CA VAL A 100 10.05 -3.10 -8.95
C VAL A 100 10.50 -3.09 -10.41
N GLU A 101 11.06 -1.98 -10.84
CA GLU A 101 11.54 -1.75 -12.21
C GLU A 101 12.85 -0.98 -12.18
N VAL A 102 13.72 -1.24 -13.17
CA VAL A 102 14.98 -0.51 -13.34
C VAL A 102 14.71 0.98 -13.53
N GLY A 103 15.42 1.82 -12.79
CA GLY A 103 15.28 3.28 -12.83
C GLY A 103 14.32 3.87 -11.79
N LYS A 104 13.51 3.05 -11.13
CA LYS A 104 12.67 3.49 -10.00
C LYS A 104 13.42 3.43 -8.66
N MET A 105 12.89 4.12 -7.68
CA MET A 105 13.45 4.06 -6.32
C MET A 105 13.41 2.62 -5.79
N ALA A 106 14.50 2.21 -5.17
CA ALA A 106 14.60 0.92 -4.50
C ALA A 106 13.89 0.94 -3.14
N ASP A 107 12.56 1.11 -3.17
CA ASP A 107 11.67 0.99 -2.02
C ASP A 107 11.11 -0.42 -2.00
N LEU A 108 11.74 -1.30 -1.24
CA LEU A 108 11.49 -2.74 -1.28
C LEU A 108 11.17 -3.27 0.12
N VAL A 109 10.31 -4.28 0.17
CA VAL A 109 10.02 -5.02 1.39
C VAL A 109 10.28 -6.49 1.16
N LEU A 110 11.14 -7.08 1.98
CA LEU A 110 11.45 -8.50 1.95
C LEU A 110 10.61 -9.21 3.01
N TRP A 111 9.98 -10.29 2.61
CA TRP A 111 9.10 -11.09 3.45
C TRP A 111 9.54 -12.54 3.52
N LYS A 112 9.45 -13.14 4.69
CA LYS A 112 9.32 -14.60 4.75
C LYS A 112 7.92 -14.98 4.27
N PRO A 113 7.76 -15.96 3.36
CA PRO A 113 6.44 -16.30 2.81
C PRO A 113 5.37 -16.55 3.88
N ALA A 114 5.72 -17.21 4.98
CA ALA A 114 4.80 -17.47 6.08
C ALA A 114 4.28 -16.22 6.81
N PHE A 115 4.97 -15.09 6.67
CA PHE A 115 4.63 -13.81 7.33
C PHE A 115 4.31 -12.70 6.33
N PHE A 116 4.05 -13.07 5.08
CA PHE A 116 3.76 -12.11 4.02
C PHE A 116 2.56 -11.22 4.39
N GLY A 117 2.75 -9.91 4.25
CA GLY A 117 1.73 -8.91 4.58
C GLY A 117 1.57 -8.60 6.07
N VAL A 118 2.24 -9.33 6.95
CA VAL A 118 2.09 -9.17 8.42
C VAL A 118 3.38 -8.69 9.07
N LYS A 119 4.49 -9.37 8.81
CA LYS A 119 5.78 -9.08 9.46
C LYS A 119 6.91 -9.09 8.44
N PRO A 120 7.39 -7.90 8.00
CA PRO A 120 8.50 -7.81 7.07
C PRO A 120 9.81 -8.29 7.74
N GLU A 121 10.70 -8.85 6.96
CA GLU A 121 12.06 -9.19 7.39
C GLU A 121 12.98 -7.97 7.29
N VAL A 122 12.96 -7.32 6.13
CA VAL A 122 13.76 -6.14 5.84
C VAL A 122 12.93 -5.13 5.07
N ILE A 123 13.04 -3.87 5.42
CA ILE A 123 12.50 -2.74 4.67
C ILE A 123 13.67 -1.94 4.11
N VAL A 124 13.71 -1.82 2.80
CA VAL A 124 14.67 -1.00 2.06
C VAL A 124 13.95 0.25 1.57
N LYS A 125 14.56 1.40 1.79
CA LYS A 125 14.08 2.71 1.36
C LYS A 125 15.17 3.41 0.56
N GLY A 126 14.90 3.68 -0.72
CA GLY A 126 15.87 4.32 -1.60
C GLY A 126 17.21 3.57 -1.71
N GLY A 127 17.20 2.24 -1.53
CA GLY A 127 18.41 1.40 -1.55
C GLY A 127 19.09 1.19 -0.20
N PHE A 128 18.68 1.88 0.87
CA PHE A 128 19.20 1.70 2.23
C PHE A 128 18.26 0.86 3.08
N ILE A 129 18.81 0.04 3.95
CA ILE A 129 18.01 -0.68 4.95
C ILE A 129 17.48 0.34 5.96
N ALA A 130 16.15 0.56 5.93
CA ALA A 130 15.47 1.48 6.84
C ALA A 130 14.96 0.79 8.11
N GLY A 131 14.59 -0.49 8.01
CA GLY A 131 14.15 -1.28 9.15
C GLY A 131 14.40 -2.76 8.92
N ALA A 132 14.77 -3.47 9.96
CA ALA A 132 14.98 -4.90 9.92
C ALA A 132 14.80 -5.53 11.30
N ALA A 133 14.41 -6.80 11.33
CA ALA A 133 14.47 -7.60 12.55
C ALA A 133 15.91 -8.06 12.75
N MET A 134 16.53 -7.65 13.85
CA MET A 134 17.90 -8.05 14.19
C MET A 134 18.13 -8.05 15.70
N GLY A 135 19.15 -8.77 16.13
CA GLY A 135 19.61 -8.76 17.51
C GLY A 135 20.61 -7.64 17.79
N ASP A 136 21.03 -7.52 19.02
CA ASP A 136 22.12 -6.63 19.42
C ASP A 136 23.44 -7.14 18.85
N GLY A 137 24.23 -6.24 18.29
CA GLY A 137 25.53 -6.57 17.76
C GLY A 137 26.49 -7.01 18.88
N ASN A 138 26.93 -8.27 18.81
CA ASN A 138 27.94 -8.79 19.70
C ASN A 138 28.74 -9.87 18.96
N ALA A 139 30.02 -9.59 18.70
CA ALA A 139 30.87 -10.48 17.94
C ALA A 139 31.15 -11.83 18.64
N SER A 140 30.89 -11.94 19.94
CA SER A 140 31.11 -13.15 20.73
C SER A 140 29.90 -14.09 20.77
N ILE A 141 28.73 -13.64 20.25
CA ILE A 141 27.49 -14.40 20.29
C ILE A 141 27.05 -14.74 18.87
N PRO A 142 26.98 -16.05 18.49
CA PRO A 142 26.55 -16.47 17.14
C PRO A 142 25.10 -16.10 16.82
N THR A 143 24.24 -16.01 17.85
CA THR A 143 22.83 -15.65 17.75
C THR A 143 22.55 -14.42 18.60
N PRO A 144 22.73 -13.21 18.07
CA PRO A 144 22.49 -11.98 18.84
C PRO A 144 21.06 -11.90 19.38
N GLN A 145 20.94 -11.52 20.64
CA GLN A 145 19.65 -11.38 21.34
C GLN A 145 19.66 -10.08 22.15
N PRO A 146 18.47 -9.46 22.37
CA PRO A 146 17.16 -9.83 21.84
C PRO A 146 17.04 -9.57 20.34
N TYR A 147 16.32 -10.44 19.63
CA TYR A 147 16.03 -10.29 18.19
C TYR A 147 14.71 -9.55 18.01
N VAL A 148 14.78 -8.25 17.74
CA VAL A 148 13.64 -7.36 17.62
C VAL A 148 13.70 -6.53 16.35
N TYR A 149 12.56 -6.01 15.90
CA TYR A 149 12.51 -5.11 14.75
C TYR A 149 13.08 -3.73 15.14
N ARG A 150 14.03 -3.24 14.37
CA ARG A 150 14.77 -2.01 14.67
C ARG A 150 14.86 -1.09 13.46
N PRO A 151 14.83 0.24 13.67
CA PRO A 151 15.29 1.20 12.68
C PRO A 151 16.77 0.97 12.37
N MET A 152 17.13 1.11 11.09
CA MET A 152 18.48 0.86 10.58
C MET A 152 19.04 2.11 9.87
N PHE A 153 20.15 1.97 9.15
CA PHE A 153 20.92 3.06 8.57
C PHE A 153 20.12 4.05 7.74
N GLY A 154 19.18 3.57 6.91
CA GLY A 154 18.33 4.41 6.08
C GLY A 154 17.27 5.24 6.84
N HIS A 155 17.22 5.10 8.17
CA HIS A 155 16.28 5.80 9.04
C HIS A 155 16.90 7.02 9.73
N TYR A 156 18.21 7.21 9.63
CA TYR A 156 18.93 8.21 10.41
C TYR A 156 19.72 9.21 9.56
N GLY A 157 19.93 10.39 10.13
CA GLY A 157 20.82 11.43 9.61
C GLY A 157 20.47 11.85 8.18
N GLN A 158 21.48 12.11 7.39
CA GLN A 158 21.34 12.54 5.99
C GLN A 158 20.83 11.46 5.05
N ALA A 159 20.74 10.19 5.49
CA ALA A 159 20.14 9.15 4.69
C ALA A 159 18.67 9.44 4.35
N LEU A 160 17.95 10.14 5.23
CA LEU A 160 16.55 10.54 5.00
C LEU A 160 16.41 11.44 3.77
N ASP A 161 17.34 12.33 3.50
CA ASP A 161 17.31 13.21 2.33
C ASP A 161 17.63 12.43 1.06
N SER A 162 18.56 11.49 1.11
CA SER A 162 18.93 10.66 -0.03
C SER A 162 17.88 9.59 -0.39
N THR A 163 17.14 9.09 0.61
CA THR A 163 16.16 7.99 0.45
C THR A 163 14.74 8.47 0.20
N SER A 164 14.50 9.78 0.17
CA SER A 164 13.17 10.36 0.02
C SER A 164 13.11 11.31 -1.17
N VAL A 165 11.89 11.58 -1.63
CA VAL A 165 11.61 12.49 -2.75
C VAL A 165 10.42 13.36 -2.37
N HIS A 166 10.48 14.64 -2.69
CA HIS A 166 9.32 15.51 -2.71
C HIS A 166 8.65 15.46 -4.09
N PHE A 167 7.42 14.99 -4.12
CA PHE A 167 6.61 15.04 -5.33
C PHE A 167 5.88 16.38 -5.39
N VAL A 168 6.16 17.15 -6.42
CA VAL A 168 5.65 18.51 -6.59
C VAL A 168 5.10 18.71 -7.99
N SER A 169 4.44 19.83 -8.26
CA SER A 169 4.06 20.18 -9.63
C SER A 169 5.28 20.48 -10.49
N GLN A 170 5.16 20.41 -11.81
CA GLN A 170 6.23 20.82 -12.74
C GLN A 170 6.66 22.28 -12.48
N ALA A 171 5.70 23.19 -12.28
CA ALA A 171 5.98 24.57 -11.91
C ALA A 171 6.72 24.70 -10.56
N GLY A 172 6.48 23.77 -9.63
CA GLY A 172 7.21 23.71 -8.35
C GLY A 172 8.68 23.32 -8.54
N VAL A 173 8.97 22.40 -9.47
CA VAL A 173 10.36 22.03 -9.80
C VAL A 173 11.13 23.19 -10.42
N GLU A 174 10.45 24.00 -11.24
CA GLU A 174 11.02 25.14 -11.94
C GLU A 174 11.11 26.41 -11.08
N SER A 175 10.52 26.38 -9.91
CA SER A 175 10.45 27.51 -8.98
C SER A 175 11.63 27.52 -8.02
N THR A 176 12.21 28.71 -7.79
CA THR A 176 13.22 28.93 -6.75
C THR A 176 12.65 28.87 -5.32
N ALA A 177 11.33 28.87 -5.16
CA ALA A 177 10.69 28.82 -3.84
C ALA A 177 10.99 27.53 -3.06
N LEU A 178 11.47 26.48 -3.73
CA LEU A 178 11.80 25.19 -3.13
C LEU A 178 13.31 24.92 -2.98
N ASP A 179 14.17 25.91 -3.30
CA ASP A 179 15.62 25.75 -3.30
C ASP A 179 16.22 25.40 -1.92
N GLY A 180 15.49 25.65 -0.84
CA GLY A 180 15.86 25.30 0.53
C GLY A 180 15.60 23.84 0.93
N LEU A 181 14.98 23.05 0.05
CA LEU A 181 14.69 21.65 0.33
C LEU A 181 15.88 20.75 -0.03
N HIS A 182 16.31 19.91 0.93
CA HIS A 182 17.46 19.01 0.73
C HIS A 182 17.10 17.74 -0.07
N ARG A 183 15.82 17.34 -0.09
CA ARG A 183 15.36 16.14 -0.81
C ARG A 183 15.19 16.43 -2.28
N ARG A 184 15.45 15.43 -3.10
CA ARG A 184 15.21 15.52 -4.55
C ARG A 184 13.75 15.90 -4.83
N LEU A 185 13.55 16.87 -5.69
CA LEU A 185 12.24 17.22 -6.24
C LEU A 185 11.94 16.36 -7.46
N ASN A 186 10.73 15.86 -7.57
CA ASN A 186 10.28 15.10 -8.72
C ASN A 186 8.89 15.53 -9.15
N PRO A 187 8.67 15.84 -10.44
CA PRO A 187 7.37 16.32 -10.89
C PRO A 187 6.33 15.22 -10.90
N VAL A 188 5.13 15.58 -10.48
CA VAL A 188 3.92 14.78 -10.68
C VAL A 188 3.45 14.92 -12.12
N SER A 189 3.09 13.82 -12.77
CA SER A 189 2.66 13.83 -14.16
C SER A 189 1.57 12.81 -14.46
N GLY A 190 0.75 13.08 -15.51
CA GLY A 190 -0.21 12.12 -16.05
C GLY A 190 -1.48 11.89 -15.24
N CYS A 191 -1.67 12.51 -14.06
CA CYS A 191 -2.80 12.22 -13.18
C CYS A 191 -4.15 12.80 -13.68
N ARG A 192 -4.17 13.78 -14.59
CA ARG A 192 -5.41 14.39 -15.09
C ARG A 192 -6.09 13.66 -16.24
N THR A 193 -5.37 12.77 -16.91
CA THR A 193 -5.86 12.01 -18.07
C THR A 193 -6.17 10.55 -17.74
N LEU A 194 -6.06 10.18 -16.46
CA LEU A 194 -6.28 8.82 -15.99
C LEU A 194 -7.73 8.40 -16.15
N ALA A 195 -7.88 7.14 -16.55
CA ALA A 195 -9.15 6.43 -16.56
C ALA A 195 -9.02 5.11 -15.82
N LYS A 196 -10.13 4.47 -15.53
CA LYS A 196 -10.19 3.17 -14.84
C LYS A 196 -9.32 2.10 -15.51
N ARG A 197 -9.25 2.09 -16.84
CA ARG A 197 -8.46 1.15 -17.66
C ARG A 197 -6.94 1.24 -17.44
N ASP A 198 -6.45 2.34 -16.86
CA ASP A 198 -5.02 2.57 -16.64
C ASP A 198 -4.53 1.90 -15.34
N LEU A 199 -5.46 1.48 -14.50
CA LEU A 199 -5.17 0.87 -13.20
C LEU A 199 -4.90 -0.63 -13.34
N LYS A 200 -3.74 -1.07 -12.87
CA LYS A 200 -3.25 -2.43 -13.06
C LYS A 200 -4.08 -3.45 -12.28
N TRP A 201 -4.55 -4.50 -12.96
CA TRP A 201 -5.31 -5.63 -12.39
C TRP A 201 -6.66 -5.24 -11.74
N ASN A 202 -7.04 -3.97 -11.76
CA ASN A 202 -8.20 -3.41 -11.09
C ASN A 202 -8.93 -2.40 -11.98
N ASP A 203 -9.15 -2.77 -13.22
CA ASP A 203 -9.74 -1.96 -14.28
C ASP A 203 -11.19 -2.32 -14.60
N VAL A 204 -11.78 -3.22 -13.83
CA VAL A 204 -13.14 -3.70 -14.03
C VAL A 204 -14.15 -2.59 -13.72
N THR A 205 -15.12 -2.42 -14.63
CA THR A 205 -16.26 -1.50 -14.50
C THR A 205 -17.57 -2.31 -14.45
N PRO A 206 -17.98 -2.82 -13.27
CA PRO A 206 -19.21 -3.58 -13.17
C PRO A 206 -20.43 -2.69 -13.43
N LYS A 207 -21.47 -3.27 -14.04
CA LYS A 207 -22.78 -2.61 -14.07
C LYS A 207 -23.38 -2.70 -12.66
N ILE A 208 -23.54 -1.55 -12.03
CA ILE A 208 -24.11 -1.43 -10.68
C ILE A 208 -25.46 -0.75 -10.81
N GLU A 209 -26.49 -1.39 -10.32
CA GLU A 209 -27.83 -0.80 -10.18
C GLU A 209 -27.95 -0.33 -8.73
N VAL A 210 -28.20 0.97 -8.56
CA VAL A 210 -28.39 1.58 -7.25
C VAL A 210 -29.88 1.77 -7.03
N ASN A 211 -30.42 1.14 -5.98
CA ASN A 211 -31.76 1.42 -5.52
C ASN A 211 -31.72 2.65 -4.59
N PRO A 212 -32.32 3.79 -4.94
CA PRO A 212 -32.30 4.98 -4.11
C PRO A 212 -33.12 4.86 -2.82
N GLU A 213 -33.93 3.83 -2.68
CA GLU A 213 -34.84 3.62 -1.55
C GLU A 213 -34.28 2.69 -0.47
N THR A 214 -33.14 2.08 -0.71
CA THR A 214 -32.40 1.20 0.23
C THR A 214 -30.98 1.70 0.38
#